data_503be72e0cecce40548ef32735566136
#
_entry.id   503be72e0cecce40548ef32735566136
#
_cell.length_a   1.000
_cell.length_b   1.000
_cell.length_c   1.000
_cell.angle_alpha   90.00
_cell.angle_beta   90.00
_cell.angle_gamma   90.00
#
_symmetry.space_group_name_H-M   'P 1'
#
loop_
_entity.id
_entity.type
_entity.pdbx_description
1 polymer ?
#
loop_
_entity_poly.entity_id
_entity_poly.type
_entity_poly.pdbx_seq_one_letter_code
_entity_poly.pdbx_strand_id
1 'polypeptide(L)' 'MAQAVINGRHVVLPDTVTDGDVRRAGGIDGKRNLMRRTREGNFLVGRGSQMQVSDGDVFVDAPARVKGVA' A
#
# COMPACT_ATOMS: atom_id res chain seq x y z
N MET A 1 -1.17 12.57 -11.71
CA MET A 1 -1.89 11.92 -10.61
C MET A 1 -2.42 10.58 -11.09
N ALA A 2 -2.50 9.62 -10.22
CA ALA A 2 -2.89 8.27 -10.56
C ALA A 2 -4.07 7.83 -9.70
N GLN A 3 -4.94 7.00 -10.27
CA GLN A 3 -6.06 6.41 -9.55
C GLN A 3 -5.63 5.05 -9.04
N ALA A 4 -5.72 4.86 -7.74
CA ALA A 4 -5.33 3.63 -7.09
C ALA A 4 -6.48 3.11 -6.23
N VAL A 5 -6.37 1.85 -5.80
CA VAL A 5 -7.34 1.23 -4.90
C VAL A 5 -6.59 0.83 -3.64
N ILE A 6 -7.05 1.31 -2.49
CA ILE A 6 -6.46 0.97 -1.20
C ILE A 6 -7.55 0.30 -0.37
N ASN A 7 -7.38 -0.99 -0.08
CA ASN A 7 -8.37 -1.79 0.65
C ASN A 7 -9.77 -1.68 0.05
N GLY A 8 -9.83 -1.74 -1.28
CA GLY A 8 -11.09 -1.66 -2.02
C GLY A 8 -11.64 -0.25 -2.22
N ARG A 9 -10.95 0.77 -1.70
CA ARG A 9 -11.39 2.15 -1.80
C ARG A 9 -10.62 2.86 -2.90
N HIS A 10 -11.33 3.52 -3.81
CA HIS A 10 -10.70 4.27 -4.88
C HIS A 10 -10.18 5.60 -4.36
N VAL A 11 -8.93 5.88 -4.63
CA VAL A 11 -8.29 7.12 -4.23
C VAL A 11 -7.46 7.68 -5.39
N VAL A 12 -7.20 8.98 -5.34
CA VAL A 12 -6.30 9.64 -6.30
C VAL A 12 -5.02 9.99 -5.55
N LEU A 13 -3.89 9.57 -6.11
CA LEU A 13 -2.59 9.80 -5.50
C LEU A 13 -1.69 10.55 -6.47
N PRO A 14 -0.71 11.32 -5.96
CA PRO A 14 0.35 11.85 -6.82
C PRO A 14 1.09 10.70 -7.51
N ASP A 15 1.77 11.00 -8.60
CA ASP A 15 2.51 9.98 -9.36
C ASP A 15 3.61 9.34 -8.54
N THR A 16 4.20 10.08 -7.61
CA THR A 16 5.22 9.58 -6.70
C THR A 16 4.74 9.79 -5.28
N VAL A 17 4.76 8.72 -4.48
CA VAL A 17 4.28 8.74 -3.10
C VAL A 17 5.23 7.97 -2.21
N THR A 18 5.14 8.25 -0.90
CA THR A 18 5.78 7.42 0.11
C THR A 18 4.75 6.44 0.67
N ASP A 19 5.24 5.44 1.43
CA ASP A 19 4.34 4.53 2.12
C ASP A 19 3.40 5.28 3.07
N GLY A 20 3.92 6.33 3.71
CA GLY A 20 3.09 7.16 4.59
C GLY A 20 1.95 7.85 3.86
N ASP A 21 2.20 8.29 2.63
CA ASP A 21 1.15 8.91 1.82
C ASP A 21 0.03 7.92 1.52
N VAL A 22 0.38 6.69 1.16
CA VAL A 22 -0.59 5.64 0.87
C VAL A 22 -1.38 5.28 2.13
N ARG A 23 -0.68 5.13 3.26
CA ARG A 23 -1.33 4.81 4.53
C ARG A 23 -2.32 5.88 4.93
N ARG A 24 -1.95 7.14 4.76
CA ARG A 24 -2.82 8.26 5.11
C ARG A 24 -4.04 8.30 4.22
N ALA A 25 -3.85 8.09 2.92
CA ALA A 25 -4.95 8.10 1.96
C ALA A 25 -5.94 6.96 2.21
N GLY A 26 -5.44 5.79 2.63
CA GLY A 26 -6.27 4.61 2.88
C GLY A 26 -6.70 4.43 4.32
N GLY A 27 -6.26 5.29 5.23
CA GLY A 27 -6.58 5.13 6.65
C GLY A 27 -5.93 3.92 7.27
N ILE A 28 -4.74 3.54 6.82
CA ILE A 28 -4.05 2.35 7.30
C ILE A 28 -3.23 2.71 8.53
N ASP A 29 -3.40 1.92 9.59
CA ASP A 29 -2.64 2.09 10.83
C ASP A 29 -1.14 1.92 10.55
N GLY A 30 -0.34 2.78 11.15
CA GLY A 30 1.11 2.74 11.00
C GLY A 30 1.75 1.45 11.49
N LYS A 31 1.06 0.67 12.30
CA LYS A 31 1.55 -0.60 12.82
C LYS A 31 1.31 -1.76 11.86
N ARG A 32 0.48 -1.58 10.85
CA ARG A 32 0.20 -2.65 9.90
C ARG A 32 1.18 -2.58 8.75
N ASN A 33 1.37 -3.72 8.09
CA ASN A 33 2.18 -3.76 6.88
C ASN A 33 1.36 -3.25 5.71
N LEU A 34 2.03 -2.58 4.80
CA LEU A 34 1.44 -2.14 3.55
C LEU A 34 1.95 -3.06 2.45
N MET A 35 1.02 -3.59 1.65
CA MET A 35 1.35 -4.48 0.55
C MET A 35 0.88 -3.88 -0.76
N ARG A 36 1.65 -4.09 -1.81
CA ARG A 36 1.26 -3.72 -3.16
C ARG A 36 0.90 -4.98 -3.91
N ARG A 37 -0.31 -5.04 -4.45
CA ARG A 37 -0.78 -6.20 -5.20
C ARG A 37 -0.44 -6.05 -6.67
N THR A 38 0.19 -7.06 -7.24
CA THR A 38 0.54 -7.10 -8.66
C THR A 38 0.12 -8.44 -9.24
N ARG A 39 0.33 -8.61 -10.55
CA ARG A 39 0.05 -9.89 -11.20
C ARG A 39 0.92 -11.00 -10.67
N GLU A 40 2.13 -10.68 -10.22
CA GLU A 40 3.07 -11.66 -9.69
C GLU A 40 2.81 -11.98 -8.22
N GLY A 41 1.92 -11.25 -7.57
CA GLY A 41 1.60 -11.47 -6.17
C GLY A 41 1.63 -10.18 -5.36
N ASN A 42 1.66 -10.31 -4.05
CA ASN A 42 1.70 -9.18 -3.14
C ASN A 42 3.13 -8.95 -2.69
N PHE A 43 3.55 -7.69 -2.75
CA PHE A 43 4.89 -7.30 -2.34
C PHE A 43 4.80 -6.34 -1.17
N LEU A 44 5.66 -6.55 -0.18
CA LEU A 44 5.74 -5.69 0.99
C LEU A 44 6.31 -4.33 0.58
N VAL A 45 5.64 -3.28 1.00
CA VAL A 45 6.13 -1.91 0.82
C VAL A 45 6.91 -1.52 2.06
N GLY A 46 8.20 -1.27 1.89
CA GLY A 46 9.06 -0.93 3.02
C GLY A 46 8.70 0.44 3.60
N ARG A 47 8.89 0.57 4.90
CA ARG A 47 8.63 1.84 5.58
C ARG A 47 9.65 2.87 5.12
N GLY A 48 9.15 4.07 4.83
CA GLY A 48 9.97 5.16 4.34
C GLY A 48 10.31 5.04 2.86
N SER A 49 9.81 4.02 2.17
CA SER A 49 10.10 3.86 0.75
C SER A 49 9.28 4.83 -0.09
N GLN A 50 9.83 5.18 -1.23
CA GLN A 50 9.18 6.03 -2.21
C GLN A 50 8.86 5.17 -3.43
N MET A 51 7.69 5.38 -4.03
CA MET A 51 7.27 4.56 -5.15
C MET A 51 6.49 5.38 -6.16
N GLN A 52 6.49 4.90 -7.39
CA GLN A 52 5.66 5.46 -8.45
C GLN A 52 4.34 4.71 -8.50
N VAL A 53 3.26 5.46 -8.70
CA VAL A 53 1.90 4.92 -8.75
C VAL A 53 1.38 5.09 -10.16
N SER A 54 0.75 4.04 -10.67
CA SER A 54 0.08 4.06 -11.96
C SER A 54 -1.40 3.78 -11.77
N ASP A 55 -2.21 4.19 -12.74
CA ASP A 55 -3.65 3.93 -12.69
C ASP A 55 -3.90 2.43 -12.57
N GLY A 56 -4.78 2.08 -11.66
CA GLY A 56 -5.12 0.69 -11.43
C GLY A 56 -4.27 -0.01 -10.38
N ASP A 57 -3.29 0.66 -9.81
CA ASP A 57 -2.49 0.07 -8.74
C ASP A 57 -3.37 -0.24 -7.53
N VAL A 58 -3.08 -1.37 -6.89
CA VAL A 58 -3.86 -1.86 -5.75
C VAL A 58 -2.94 -2.02 -4.55
N PHE A 59 -3.36 -1.45 -3.44
CA PHE A 59 -2.67 -1.59 -2.16
C PHE A 59 -3.62 -2.21 -1.16
N VAL A 60 -3.07 -3.06 -0.29
CA VAL A 60 -3.81 -3.66 0.81
C VAL A 60 -2.95 -3.63 2.05
N ASP A 61 -3.58 -3.71 3.21
CA ASP A 61 -2.83 -3.82 4.45
C ASP A 61 -2.83 -5.27 4.92
N ALA A 62 -1.88 -5.57 5.81
CA ALA A 62 -1.74 -6.89 6.39
C ALA A 62 -1.26 -6.74 7.82
N PRO A 63 -1.49 -7.75 8.67
CA PRO A 63 -0.98 -7.69 10.03
C PRO A 63 0.54 -7.50 10.05
N ALA A 64 1.02 -6.72 11.00
CA ALA A 64 2.44 -6.45 11.13
C ALA A 64 3.23 -7.71 11.47
N ARG A 65 2.56 -8.70 12.04
CA ARG A 65 3.16 -9.97 12.41
C ARG A 65 2.27 -11.11 11.94
N VAL A 66 2.88 -12.11 11.34
CA VAL A 66 2.15 -13.31 10.96
C VAL A 66 2.15 -14.25 12.15
N LYS A 67 0.97 -14.54 12.66
CA LYS A 67 0.80 -15.43 13.81
C LYS A 67 1.22 -16.84 13.43
N GLY A 68 1.94 -17.48 14.31
CA GLY A 68 2.38 -18.85 14.07
C GLY A 68 3.72 -18.95 13.37
N VAL A 69 4.27 -17.87 12.91
CA VAL A 69 5.65 -17.84 12.44
C VAL A 69 6.52 -17.55 13.65
N ALA A 70 7.10 -18.54 14.17
CA ALA A 70 7.91 -18.40 15.37
C ALA A 70 9.37 -18.47 15.03
#